data_ae6843f2a86bd397b0193b47127e1c67
#
_entry.id   ae6843f2a86bd397b0193b47127e1c67
#
_cell.length_a   1.000
_cell.length_b   1.000
_cell.length_c   1.000
_cell.angle_alpha   90.00
_cell.angle_beta   90.00
_cell.angle_gamma   90.00
#
_symmetry.space_group_name_H-M   'P 1'
#
loop_
_entity.id
_entity.type
_entity.pdbx_description
1 polymer ?
#
loop_
_entity_poly.entity_id
_entity_poly.type
_entity_poly.pdbx_seq_one_letter_code
_entity_poly.pdbx_strand_id
1 'polypeptide(L)'
;MNILELELLTDSITETELFYTGVIGLKTISKTNSSVSFAAGYTKLTFRSSENLKPVYHFAFDIPNNKLLEAFAWIEKKTEIMEVVPPEKIADFYNWNAKSFYFYDNNGNILEFIARFSLDNASEKPFDGLSILSVSEIGFVTKNVSQLSDELFNKYGLSVFSKQPKLEKFIVLGTDTGLFILVEENRDWYPTHQKAKSFWTKVVFSNNGKTREIEISD
;
A
#
# COMPACT_ATOMS: atom_id res chain seq x y z
N MET A 1 13.94 4.78 0.51
CA MET A 1 12.82 5.46 1.20
C MET A 1 12.06 4.42 2.01
N ASN A 2 11.56 4.74 3.22
CA ASN A 2 10.70 3.83 4.00
C ASN A 2 9.47 4.58 4.47
N ILE A 3 8.29 3.97 4.38
CA ILE A 3 7.04 4.51 4.93
C ILE A 3 6.97 4.12 6.40
N LEU A 4 7.03 5.12 7.30
CA LEU A 4 7.05 4.94 8.75
C LEU A 4 5.64 4.98 9.34
N GLU A 5 4.80 5.92 8.87
CA GLU A 5 3.40 6.00 9.23
C GLU A 5 2.56 6.24 7.98
N LEU A 6 1.43 5.54 7.87
CA LEU A 6 0.41 5.77 6.87
C LEU A 6 -0.92 5.99 7.58
N GLU A 7 -1.59 7.11 7.27
CA GLU A 7 -2.87 7.48 7.86
C GLU A 7 -3.90 7.68 6.75
N LEU A 8 -4.99 6.92 6.83
CA LEU A 8 -6.06 6.82 5.83
C LEU A 8 -7.42 7.07 6.49
N LEU A 9 -8.43 7.28 5.69
CA LEU A 9 -9.82 7.35 6.15
C LEU A 9 -10.52 6.00 6.01
N THR A 10 -11.52 5.76 6.87
CA THR A 10 -12.43 4.59 6.81
C THR A 10 -13.86 5.01 7.14
N ASP A 11 -14.83 4.36 6.58
CA ASP A 11 -16.24 4.57 6.92
C ASP A 11 -16.67 3.84 8.20
N SER A 12 -15.88 2.82 8.66
CA SER A 12 -16.18 2.05 9.87
C SER A 12 -14.92 1.62 10.61
N ILE A 13 -14.63 2.26 11.75
CA ILE A 13 -13.52 1.88 12.64
C ILE A 13 -13.64 0.43 13.14
N THR A 14 -14.87 -0.01 13.45
CA THR A 14 -15.10 -1.35 13.98
C THR A 14 -14.83 -2.44 12.94
N GLU A 15 -15.36 -2.27 11.72
CA GLU A 15 -15.14 -3.24 10.64
C GLU A 15 -13.68 -3.27 10.19
N THR A 16 -13.04 -2.08 10.16
CA THR A 16 -11.61 -1.97 9.88
C THR A 16 -10.77 -2.72 10.91
N GLU A 17 -11.05 -2.55 12.21
CA GLU A 17 -10.35 -3.32 13.24
C GLU A 17 -10.54 -4.83 13.07
N LEU A 18 -11.77 -5.27 12.85
CA LEU A 18 -12.07 -6.70 12.65
C LEU A 18 -11.34 -7.29 11.44
N PHE A 19 -11.29 -6.54 10.34
CA PHE A 19 -10.59 -6.99 9.12
C PHE A 19 -9.07 -7.05 9.34
N TYR A 20 -8.46 -5.96 9.81
CA TYR A 20 -7.00 -5.89 9.92
C TYR A 20 -6.44 -6.80 11.03
N THR A 21 -7.22 -7.09 12.08
CA THR A 21 -6.81 -8.08 13.08
C THR A 21 -7.16 -9.52 12.69
N GLY A 22 -8.36 -9.77 12.17
CA GLY A 22 -8.86 -11.12 11.89
C GLY A 22 -8.37 -11.68 10.54
N VAL A 23 -8.41 -10.88 9.49
CA VAL A 23 -8.02 -11.29 8.13
C VAL A 23 -6.51 -11.10 7.94
N ILE A 24 -6.01 -9.87 8.10
CA ILE A 24 -4.59 -9.55 7.89
C ILE A 24 -3.72 -10.05 9.05
N GLY A 25 -4.26 -10.15 10.26
CA GLY A 25 -3.52 -10.62 11.44
C GLY A 25 -2.60 -9.57 12.05
N LEU A 26 -2.84 -8.27 11.81
CA LEU A 26 -2.06 -7.19 12.40
C LEU A 26 -2.41 -7.02 13.88
N LYS A 27 -1.44 -6.54 14.65
CA LYS A 27 -1.65 -6.18 16.05
C LYS A 27 -2.15 -4.73 16.16
N THR A 28 -3.28 -4.54 16.86
CA THR A 28 -3.76 -3.19 17.23
C THR A 28 -2.79 -2.53 18.21
N ILE A 29 -2.35 -1.30 17.88
CA ILE A 29 -1.50 -0.47 18.75
C ILE A 29 -2.37 0.41 19.64
N SER A 30 -3.38 1.06 19.05
CA SER A 30 -4.30 1.95 19.76
C SER A 30 -5.65 2.01 19.04
N LYS A 31 -6.69 2.32 19.81
CA LYS A 31 -8.05 2.52 19.30
C LYS A 31 -8.74 3.63 20.09
N THR A 32 -9.48 4.46 19.38
CA THR A 32 -10.42 5.46 19.92
C THR A 32 -11.77 5.29 19.21
N ASN A 33 -12.74 6.14 19.53
CA ASN A 33 -14.01 6.16 18.79
C ASN A 33 -13.86 6.62 17.33
N SER A 34 -12.78 7.37 17.01
CA SER A 34 -12.58 7.99 15.70
C SER A 34 -11.33 7.49 14.97
N SER A 35 -10.56 6.56 15.54
CA SER A 35 -9.35 6.02 14.90
C SER A 35 -8.96 4.66 15.44
N VAL A 36 -8.27 3.89 14.60
CA VAL A 36 -7.59 2.64 14.99
C VAL A 36 -6.22 2.58 14.32
N SER A 37 -5.21 2.15 15.06
CA SER A 37 -3.83 2.02 14.56
C SER A 37 -3.31 0.60 14.74
N PHE A 38 -2.55 0.14 13.75
CA PHE A 38 -1.97 -1.20 13.67
C PHE A 38 -0.45 -1.16 13.47
N ALA A 39 0.23 -2.19 13.98
CA ALA A 39 1.61 -2.46 13.62
C ALA A 39 1.64 -3.30 12.33
N ALA A 40 2.06 -2.71 11.22
CA ALA A 40 2.34 -3.40 9.96
C ALA A 40 3.85 -3.47 9.76
N GLY A 41 4.50 -4.46 10.39
CA GLY A 41 5.95 -4.50 10.52
C GLY A 41 6.47 -3.24 11.23
N TYR A 42 7.37 -2.49 10.57
CA TYR A 42 7.87 -1.22 11.11
C TYR A 42 6.97 0.00 10.79
N THR A 43 5.93 -0.18 9.96
CA THR A 43 4.99 0.90 9.63
C THR A 43 3.84 0.94 10.62
N LYS A 44 3.53 2.11 11.13
CA LYS A 44 2.28 2.36 11.85
C LYS A 44 1.19 2.71 10.83
N LEU A 45 0.20 1.81 10.66
CA LEU A 45 -0.96 2.02 9.80
C LEU A 45 -2.14 2.50 10.65
N THR A 46 -2.68 3.68 10.34
CA THR A 46 -3.79 4.29 11.07
C THR A 46 -4.96 4.53 10.14
N PHE A 47 -6.16 4.20 10.59
CA PHE A 47 -7.41 4.61 9.96
C PHE A 47 -8.16 5.57 10.87
N ARG A 48 -8.66 6.66 10.26
CA ARG A 48 -9.55 7.63 10.90
C ARG A 48 -10.95 7.53 10.32
N SER A 49 -11.94 7.73 11.17
CA SER A 49 -13.33 7.79 10.71
C SER A 49 -13.53 8.94 9.73
N SER A 50 -14.11 8.63 8.58
CA SER A 50 -14.58 9.62 7.62
C SER A 50 -16.07 9.85 7.84
N GLU A 51 -16.46 11.10 8.06
CA GLU A 51 -17.88 11.44 8.10
C GLU A 51 -18.43 11.51 6.68
N ASN A 52 -19.36 10.60 6.34
CA ASN A 52 -20.10 10.58 5.05
C ASN A 52 -19.28 10.29 3.77
N LEU A 53 -18.03 9.87 3.88
CA LEU A 53 -17.22 9.44 2.73
C LEU A 53 -17.02 7.92 2.73
N LYS A 54 -16.96 7.33 1.55
CA LYS A 54 -16.45 5.96 1.33
C LYS A 54 -15.13 6.04 0.58
N PRO A 55 -14.03 6.34 1.30
CA PRO A 55 -12.73 6.48 0.68
C PRO A 55 -12.22 5.11 0.27
N VAL A 56 -11.55 5.07 -0.89
CA VAL A 56 -10.91 3.87 -1.42
C VAL A 56 -9.50 4.20 -1.83
N TYR A 57 -8.58 3.40 -1.30
CA TYR A 57 -7.15 3.53 -1.52
C TYR A 57 -6.58 2.27 -2.19
N HIS A 58 -5.40 2.42 -2.77
CA HIS A 58 -4.53 1.31 -3.09
C HIS A 58 -3.22 1.45 -2.30
N PHE A 59 -2.82 0.39 -1.59
CA PHE A 59 -1.54 0.31 -0.91
C PHE A 59 -1.04 -1.13 -0.78
N ALA A 60 0.27 -1.30 -0.67
CA ALA A 60 0.90 -2.60 -0.62
C ALA A 60 1.64 -2.85 0.69
N PHE A 61 1.54 -4.08 1.16
CA PHE A 61 2.38 -4.60 2.23
C PHE A 61 3.56 -5.37 1.65
N ASP A 62 4.77 -5.04 2.09
CA ASP A 62 5.97 -5.82 1.81
C ASP A 62 5.99 -7.08 2.67
N ILE A 63 6.26 -8.21 2.05
CA ILE A 63 6.40 -9.50 2.71
C ILE A 63 7.78 -10.11 2.41
N PRO A 64 8.28 -11.06 3.23
CA PRO A 64 9.56 -11.72 2.94
C PRO A 64 9.59 -12.30 1.52
N ASN A 65 10.69 -12.10 0.82
CA ASN A 65 10.84 -12.43 -0.59
C ASN A 65 10.59 -13.91 -0.93
N ASN A 66 10.75 -14.80 0.04
CA ASN A 66 10.53 -16.24 -0.09
C ASN A 66 9.14 -16.71 0.41
N LYS A 67 8.24 -15.79 0.79
CA LYS A 67 6.95 -16.13 1.43
C LYS A 67 5.71 -15.88 0.59
N LEU A 68 5.85 -15.53 -0.68
CA LEU A 68 4.70 -15.20 -1.55
C LEU A 68 3.62 -16.30 -1.55
N LEU A 69 4.00 -17.56 -1.78
CA LEU A 69 3.04 -18.67 -1.87
C LEU A 69 2.44 -19.05 -0.52
N GLU A 70 3.21 -18.92 0.58
CA GLU A 70 2.67 -19.13 1.92
C GLU A 70 1.66 -18.02 2.28
N ALA A 71 1.98 -16.76 1.95
CA ALA A 71 1.11 -15.61 2.15
C ALA A 71 -0.19 -15.74 1.33
N PHE A 72 -0.07 -16.17 0.08
CA PHE A 72 -1.21 -16.44 -0.80
C PHE A 72 -2.14 -17.49 -0.17
N ALA A 73 -1.61 -18.66 0.16
CA ALA A 73 -2.39 -19.75 0.78
C ALA A 73 -2.97 -19.37 2.15
N TRP A 74 -2.35 -18.42 2.86
CA TRP A 74 -2.83 -17.93 4.15
C TRP A 74 -4.00 -16.95 4.00
N ILE A 75 -3.94 -16.03 3.02
CA ILE A 75 -5.00 -15.06 2.72
C ILE A 75 -6.19 -15.70 2.01
N GLU A 76 -5.96 -16.63 1.06
CA GLU A 76 -7.03 -17.29 0.28
C GLU A 76 -8.06 -18.00 1.15
N LYS A 77 -7.66 -18.46 2.35
CA LYS A 77 -8.56 -19.06 3.34
C LYS A 77 -9.49 -18.07 4.05
N LYS A 78 -9.26 -16.75 3.90
CA LYS A 78 -9.91 -15.70 4.68
C LYS A 78 -10.65 -14.69 3.83
N THR A 79 -10.17 -14.43 2.63
CA THR A 79 -10.78 -13.50 1.68
C THR A 79 -10.48 -13.92 0.24
N GLU A 80 -11.27 -13.42 -0.69
CA GLU A 80 -11.09 -13.69 -2.11
C GLU A 80 -9.85 -12.94 -2.64
N ILE A 81 -8.99 -13.67 -3.37
CA ILE A 81 -7.86 -13.09 -4.09
C ILE A 81 -8.29 -12.81 -5.52
N MET A 82 -8.01 -11.61 -5.99
CA MET A 82 -8.37 -11.14 -7.33
C MET A 82 -7.61 -11.86 -8.43
N GLU A 83 -8.25 -12.06 -9.56
CA GLU A 83 -7.56 -12.43 -10.79
C GLU A 83 -6.86 -11.19 -11.38
N VAL A 84 -5.61 -11.36 -11.79
CA VAL A 84 -4.82 -10.31 -12.43
C VAL A 84 -4.85 -10.39 -13.95
N VAL A 85 -4.75 -11.60 -14.47
CA VAL A 85 -5.02 -11.98 -15.86
C VAL A 85 -5.68 -13.36 -15.81
N PRO A 86 -7.01 -13.45 -16.03
CA PRO A 86 -7.73 -14.70 -15.83
C PRO A 86 -7.10 -15.90 -16.54
N PRO A 87 -6.90 -17.04 -15.84
CA PRO A 87 -7.27 -17.31 -14.44
C PRO A 87 -6.15 -16.99 -13.40
N GLU A 88 -5.10 -16.30 -13.79
CA GLU A 88 -3.94 -16.06 -12.94
C GLU A 88 -4.26 -15.06 -11.82
N LYS A 89 -3.86 -15.37 -10.59
CA LYS A 89 -4.05 -14.51 -9.41
C LYS A 89 -2.74 -13.89 -8.88
N ILE A 90 -1.60 -14.28 -9.43
CA ILE A 90 -0.28 -13.74 -9.07
C ILE A 90 0.22 -12.87 -10.21
N ALA A 91 0.43 -11.59 -9.93
CA ALA A 91 1.07 -10.67 -10.86
C ALA A 91 2.59 -10.87 -10.85
N ASP A 92 3.20 -10.85 -12.04
CA ASP A 92 4.66 -10.89 -12.21
C ASP A 92 5.14 -9.53 -12.74
N PHE A 93 5.79 -8.76 -11.88
CA PHE A 93 6.43 -7.49 -12.21
C PHE A 93 7.91 -7.72 -12.53
N TYR A 94 8.15 -8.32 -13.69
CA TYR A 94 9.49 -8.72 -14.14
C TYR A 94 10.52 -7.58 -14.01
N ASN A 95 10.18 -6.36 -14.47
CA ASN A 95 11.09 -5.22 -14.40
C ASN A 95 11.38 -4.77 -12.96
N TRP A 96 10.47 -5.02 -12.02
CA TRP A 96 10.65 -4.69 -10.62
C TRP A 96 11.35 -5.79 -9.84
N ASN A 97 11.53 -6.97 -10.46
CA ASN A 97 11.96 -8.21 -9.80
C ASN A 97 11.08 -8.50 -8.58
N ALA A 98 9.75 -8.48 -8.79
CA ALA A 98 8.75 -8.65 -7.74
C ALA A 98 7.54 -9.43 -8.25
N LYS A 99 6.87 -10.11 -7.32
CA LYS A 99 5.56 -10.74 -7.56
C LYS A 99 4.60 -10.36 -6.45
N SER A 100 3.31 -10.28 -6.80
CA SER A 100 2.28 -9.87 -5.86
C SER A 100 0.94 -10.53 -6.12
N PHE A 101 0.01 -10.34 -5.19
CA PHE A 101 -1.41 -10.65 -5.36
C PHE A 101 -2.26 -9.62 -4.62
N TYR A 102 -3.54 -9.51 -5.04
CA TYR A 102 -4.45 -8.44 -4.65
C TYR A 102 -5.74 -8.98 -4.03
N PHE A 103 -6.29 -8.24 -3.09
CA PHE A 103 -7.58 -8.51 -2.47
C PHE A 103 -8.19 -7.22 -1.92
N TYR A 104 -9.50 -7.23 -1.61
CA TYR A 104 -10.16 -6.09 -1.00
C TYR A 104 -10.15 -6.18 0.53
N ASP A 105 -10.10 -5.02 1.19
CA ASP A 105 -10.46 -4.92 2.60
C ASP A 105 -11.97 -4.63 2.80
N ASN A 106 -12.36 -4.38 4.05
CA ASN A 106 -13.76 -4.07 4.43
C ASN A 106 -14.31 -2.78 3.77
N ASN A 107 -13.46 -1.82 3.45
CA ASN A 107 -13.85 -0.56 2.79
C ASN A 107 -13.83 -0.65 1.25
N GLY A 108 -13.33 -1.73 0.69
CA GLY A 108 -13.04 -1.88 -0.73
C GLY A 108 -11.72 -1.25 -1.14
N ASN A 109 -10.81 -0.99 -0.20
CA ASN A 109 -9.42 -0.66 -0.53
C ASN A 109 -8.78 -1.83 -1.26
N ILE A 110 -7.99 -1.52 -2.28
CA ILE A 110 -7.23 -2.52 -3.02
C ILE A 110 -5.92 -2.74 -2.28
N LEU A 111 -5.84 -3.86 -1.58
CA LEU A 111 -4.64 -4.29 -0.88
C LEU A 111 -3.78 -5.18 -1.76
N GLU A 112 -2.48 -5.06 -1.59
CA GLU A 112 -1.49 -5.88 -2.26
C GLU A 112 -0.53 -6.48 -1.25
N PHE A 113 -0.21 -7.77 -1.39
CA PHE A 113 0.97 -8.37 -0.77
C PHE A 113 2.02 -8.54 -1.85
N ILE A 114 3.18 -7.91 -1.65
CA ILE A 114 4.27 -7.91 -2.64
C ILE A 114 5.56 -8.48 -2.05
N ALA A 115 6.16 -9.42 -2.78
CA ALA A 115 7.47 -9.99 -2.49
C ALA A 115 8.48 -9.44 -3.50
N ARG A 116 9.53 -8.75 -3.01
CA ARG A 116 10.60 -8.18 -3.83
C ARG A 116 11.87 -9.01 -3.72
N PHE A 117 12.25 -9.65 -4.82
CA PHE A 117 13.39 -10.58 -4.85
C PHE A 117 14.75 -9.88 -4.85
N SER A 118 14.78 -8.54 -4.98
CA SER A 118 15.99 -7.73 -4.83
C SER A 118 16.32 -7.39 -3.38
N LEU A 119 15.41 -7.68 -2.43
CA LEU A 119 15.63 -7.40 -1.01
C LEU A 119 16.12 -8.67 -0.28
N ASP A 120 17.10 -8.50 0.60
CA ASP A 120 17.60 -9.56 1.48
C ASP A 120 16.74 -9.60 2.76
N ASN A 121 15.54 -10.17 2.64
CA ASN A 121 14.54 -10.19 3.72
C ASN A 121 13.83 -11.55 3.86
N ALA A 122 14.50 -12.65 3.44
CA ALA A 122 13.96 -13.99 3.55
C ALA A 122 13.66 -14.37 5.01
N SER A 123 12.61 -15.14 5.23
CA SER A 123 12.21 -15.62 6.56
C SER A 123 12.13 -17.14 6.59
N GLU A 124 12.65 -17.76 7.66
CA GLU A 124 12.50 -19.20 7.90
C GLU A 124 11.18 -19.54 8.64
N LYS A 125 10.54 -18.52 9.25
CA LYS A 125 9.28 -18.73 9.98
C LYS A 125 8.12 -18.94 9.01
N PRO A 126 7.11 -19.76 9.38
CA PRO A 126 5.85 -19.82 8.65
C PRO A 126 5.22 -18.43 8.52
N PHE A 127 4.51 -18.19 7.41
CA PHE A 127 3.87 -16.90 7.18
C PHE A 127 2.63 -16.73 8.06
N ASP A 128 2.53 -15.57 8.70
CA ASP A 128 1.34 -15.06 9.40
C ASP A 128 1.30 -13.52 9.29
N GLY A 129 0.31 -12.86 9.92
CA GLY A 129 0.21 -11.40 9.89
C GLY A 129 1.40 -10.66 10.48
N LEU A 130 2.19 -11.28 11.37
CA LEU A 130 3.41 -10.71 11.93
C LEU A 130 4.61 -10.83 11.00
N SER A 131 4.47 -11.56 9.90
CA SER A 131 5.48 -11.66 8.84
C SER A 131 5.49 -10.45 7.89
N ILE A 132 4.46 -9.59 7.97
CA ILE A 132 4.42 -8.34 7.21
C ILE A 132 5.56 -7.43 7.67
N LEU A 133 6.36 -6.94 6.73
CA LEU A 133 7.57 -6.16 7.00
C LEU A 133 7.27 -4.66 7.10
N SER A 134 6.36 -4.15 6.27
CA SER A 134 5.95 -2.74 6.22
C SER A 134 4.77 -2.52 5.29
N VAL A 135 4.20 -1.32 5.31
CA VAL A 135 3.53 -0.76 4.13
C VAL A 135 4.62 -0.20 3.22
N SER A 136 4.74 -0.75 2.01
CA SER A 136 5.79 -0.37 1.07
C SER A 136 5.31 0.43 -0.13
N GLU A 137 4.00 0.57 -0.33
CA GLU A 137 3.44 1.39 -1.40
C GLU A 137 2.17 2.11 -0.93
N ILE A 138 1.98 3.32 -1.42
CA ILE A 138 0.72 4.06 -1.31
C ILE A 138 0.42 4.79 -2.60
N GLY A 139 -0.80 4.67 -3.07
CA GLY A 139 -1.31 5.38 -4.24
C GLY A 139 -1.71 6.81 -3.91
N PHE A 140 -1.17 7.77 -4.64
CA PHE A 140 -1.60 9.17 -4.63
C PHE A 140 -2.31 9.50 -5.94
N VAL A 141 -3.54 9.95 -5.85
CA VAL A 141 -4.36 10.33 -7.01
C VAL A 141 -4.33 11.83 -7.18
N THR A 142 -4.10 12.29 -8.41
CA THR A 142 -4.00 13.71 -8.74
C THR A 142 -4.52 13.99 -10.14
N LYS A 143 -4.89 15.23 -10.42
CA LYS A 143 -5.24 15.69 -11.77
C LYS A 143 -4.02 15.91 -12.65
N ASN A 144 -2.84 16.09 -12.08
CA ASN A 144 -1.59 16.33 -12.81
C ASN A 144 -0.42 15.56 -12.17
N VAL A 145 -0.16 14.37 -12.70
CA VAL A 145 0.85 13.44 -12.17
C VAL A 145 2.26 14.01 -12.28
N SER A 146 2.59 14.69 -13.40
CA SER A 146 3.90 15.31 -13.60
C SER A 146 4.15 16.43 -12.59
N GLN A 147 3.17 17.31 -12.39
CA GLN A 147 3.30 18.41 -11.43
C GLN A 147 3.53 17.88 -10.01
N LEU A 148 2.71 16.93 -9.55
CA LEU A 148 2.89 16.33 -8.22
C LEU A 148 4.27 15.65 -8.10
N SER A 149 4.73 14.95 -9.14
CA SER A 149 6.06 14.33 -9.16
C SER A 149 7.17 15.36 -8.98
N ASP A 150 7.09 16.49 -9.70
CA ASP A 150 8.09 17.55 -9.63
C ASP A 150 8.07 18.27 -8.26
N GLU A 151 6.88 18.49 -7.69
CA GLU A 151 6.73 19.03 -6.33
C GLU A 151 7.38 18.12 -5.28
N LEU A 152 7.13 16.81 -5.35
CA LEU A 152 7.69 15.84 -4.42
C LEU A 152 9.20 15.69 -4.59
N PHE A 153 9.70 15.76 -5.81
CA PHE A 153 11.14 15.79 -6.08
C PHE A 153 11.78 17.05 -5.47
N ASN A 154 11.26 18.23 -5.77
CA ASN A 154 11.84 19.51 -5.34
C ASN A 154 11.79 19.67 -3.82
N LYS A 155 10.69 19.28 -3.16
CA LYS A 155 10.48 19.47 -1.73
C LYS A 155 11.17 18.41 -0.87
N TYR A 156 11.21 17.16 -1.34
CA TYR A 156 11.63 16.01 -0.55
C TYR A 156 12.80 15.21 -1.14
N GLY A 157 13.24 15.53 -2.35
CA GLY A 157 14.30 14.81 -3.04
C GLY A 157 13.90 13.39 -3.46
N LEU A 158 12.61 13.16 -3.72
CA LEU A 158 12.11 11.85 -4.14
C LEU A 158 12.38 11.61 -5.62
N SER A 159 13.24 10.67 -5.92
CA SER A 159 13.57 10.31 -7.30
C SER A 159 12.55 9.34 -7.89
N VAL A 160 12.42 9.37 -9.21
CA VAL A 160 11.67 8.37 -9.96
C VAL A 160 12.27 6.99 -9.69
N PHE A 161 11.39 6.02 -9.44
CA PHE A 161 11.81 4.64 -9.23
C PHE A 161 12.50 4.09 -10.48
N SER A 162 13.73 3.66 -10.32
CA SER A 162 14.60 3.30 -11.45
C SER A 162 14.11 2.12 -12.30
N LYS A 163 13.22 1.29 -11.73
CA LYS A 163 12.65 0.11 -12.40
C LYS A 163 11.34 0.40 -13.13
N GLN A 164 10.81 1.65 -13.04
CA GLN A 164 9.57 2.07 -13.67
C GLN A 164 9.78 3.38 -14.43
N PRO A 165 9.71 3.39 -15.77
CA PRO A 165 9.78 4.64 -16.52
C PRO A 165 8.59 5.55 -16.22
N LYS A 166 8.81 6.87 -16.31
CA LYS A 166 7.72 7.85 -16.24
C LYS A 166 6.74 7.62 -17.38
N LEU A 167 5.46 7.54 -17.05
CA LEU A 167 4.37 7.59 -18.02
C LEU A 167 3.54 8.85 -17.75
N GLU A 168 2.82 9.34 -18.75
CA GLU A 168 2.04 10.57 -18.65
C GLU A 168 1.05 10.55 -17.46
N LYS A 169 0.39 9.41 -17.24
CA LYS A 169 -0.67 9.21 -16.24
C LYS A 169 -0.28 8.31 -15.06
N PHE A 170 1.00 7.98 -14.96
CA PHE A 170 1.52 7.06 -13.93
C PHE A 170 3.01 7.29 -13.70
N ILE A 171 3.37 7.70 -12.51
CA ILE A 171 4.77 7.88 -12.09
C ILE A 171 4.96 7.22 -10.73
N VAL A 172 6.08 6.51 -10.58
CA VAL A 172 6.46 5.90 -9.30
C VAL A 172 7.68 6.61 -8.75
N LEU A 173 7.61 7.03 -7.49
CA LEU A 173 8.70 7.70 -6.78
C LEU A 173 9.15 6.86 -5.60
N GLY A 174 10.46 6.80 -5.35
CA GLY A 174 11.03 6.15 -4.17
C GLY A 174 11.97 4.99 -4.49
N THR A 175 11.98 3.98 -3.63
CA THR A 175 12.88 2.81 -3.69
C THR A 175 12.10 1.53 -3.39
N ASP A 176 12.71 0.36 -3.56
CA ASP A 176 12.08 -0.95 -3.29
C ASP A 176 11.45 -1.07 -1.89
N THR A 177 11.92 -0.29 -0.91
CA THR A 177 11.39 -0.34 0.47
C THR A 177 10.33 0.71 0.77
N GLY A 178 9.99 1.55 -0.21
CA GLY A 178 8.93 2.56 -0.07
C GLY A 178 8.69 3.28 -1.38
N LEU A 179 7.46 3.24 -1.88
CA LEU A 179 7.05 3.83 -3.16
C LEU A 179 5.78 4.67 -3.00
N PHE A 180 5.78 5.80 -3.67
CA PHE A 180 4.59 6.60 -3.94
C PHE A 180 4.16 6.34 -5.38
N ILE A 181 2.96 5.78 -5.54
CA ILE A 181 2.36 5.43 -6.84
C ILE A 181 1.46 6.58 -7.27
N LEU A 182 1.98 7.48 -8.09
CA LEU A 182 1.23 8.64 -8.56
C LEU A 182 0.38 8.26 -9.78
N VAL A 183 -0.92 8.47 -9.70
CA VAL A 183 -1.86 8.14 -10.77
C VAL A 183 -2.79 9.30 -11.09
N GLU A 184 -3.18 9.40 -12.38
CA GLU A 184 -4.19 10.37 -12.80
C GLU A 184 -5.57 9.97 -12.29
N GLU A 185 -6.35 10.96 -11.87
CA GLU A 185 -7.74 10.78 -11.46
C GLU A 185 -8.56 10.09 -12.57
N ASN A 186 -9.46 9.19 -12.18
CA ASN A 186 -10.29 8.33 -13.04
C ASN A 186 -9.53 7.26 -13.85
N ARG A 187 -8.23 7.08 -13.65
CA ARG A 187 -7.53 5.89 -14.13
C ARG A 187 -8.02 4.67 -13.36
N ASP A 188 -8.06 3.50 -14.03
CA ASP A 188 -8.36 2.25 -13.35
C ASP A 188 -7.19 1.81 -12.47
N TRP A 189 -7.50 1.41 -11.24
CA TRP A 189 -6.55 0.72 -10.37
C TRP A 189 -6.37 -0.73 -10.84
N TYR A 190 -5.13 -1.11 -11.11
CA TYR A 190 -4.80 -2.50 -11.39
C TYR A 190 -4.98 -3.38 -10.15
N PRO A 191 -5.51 -4.61 -10.26
CA PRO A 191 -6.02 -5.27 -11.47
C PRO A 191 -7.54 -5.08 -11.69
N THR A 192 -8.13 -4.01 -11.18
CA THR A 192 -9.57 -3.77 -11.16
C THR A 192 -10.00 -2.72 -12.19
N HIS A 193 -11.32 -2.52 -12.33
CA HIS A 193 -11.91 -1.38 -13.04
C HIS A 193 -12.34 -0.24 -12.10
N GLN A 194 -11.90 -0.30 -10.85
CA GLN A 194 -12.19 0.73 -9.87
C GLN A 194 -11.43 2.01 -10.21
N LYS A 195 -12.15 3.12 -10.33
CA LYS A 195 -11.58 4.41 -10.70
C LYS A 195 -10.82 5.03 -9.53
N ALA A 196 -9.60 5.47 -9.81
CA ALA A 196 -8.78 6.23 -8.89
C ALA A 196 -9.45 7.58 -8.58
N LYS A 197 -9.65 7.87 -7.30
CA LYS A 197 -10.16 9.14 -6.78
C LYS A 197 -9.25 9.61 -5.67
N SER A 198 -9.06 10.93 -5.57
CA SER A 198 -8.29 11.52 -4.48
C SER A 198 -9.09 11.46 -3.18
N PHE A 199 -8.38 11.12 -2.10
CA PHE A 199 -8.88 11.15 -0.73
C PHE A 199 -7.76 11.58 0.19
N TRP A 200 -8.11 12.23 1.28
CA TRP A 200 -7.16 12.63 2.29
C TRP A 200 -6.24 11.46 2.70
N THR A 201 -4.95 11.69 2.64
CA THR A 201 -3.91 10.71 2.96
C THR A 201 -2.75 11.44 3.63
N LYS A 202 -2.28 10.91 4.77
CA LYS A 202 -1.09 11.43 5.45
C LYS A 202 -0.04 10.34 5.55
N VAL A 203 1.19 10.68 5.20
CA VAL A 203 2.33 9.77 5.22
C VAL A 203 3.52 10.40 5.94
N VAL A 204 4.08 9.67 6.91
CA VAL A 204 5.40 9.96 7.45
C VAL A 204 6.37 8.96 6.86
N PHE A 205 7.45 9.43 6.28
CA PHE A 205 8.44 8.58 5.62
C PHE A 205 9.87 9.05 5.89
N SER A 206 10.82 8.13 5.75
CA SER A 206 12.24 8.45 5.77
C SER A 206 12.82 8.40 4.36
N ASN A 207 13.59 9.42 3.99
CA ASN A 207 14.35 9.46 2.74
C ASN A 207 15.71 10.12 2.98
N ASN A 208 16.80 9.46 2.55
CA ASN A 208 18.18 9.93 2.74
C ASN A 208 18.47 10.33 4.21
N GLY A 209 18.06 9.49 5.17
CA GLY A 209 18.28 9.70 6.60
C GLY A 209 17.44 10.81 7.25
N LYS A 210 16.49 11.40 6.52
CA LYS A 210 15.61 12.47 7.03
C LYS A 210 14.18 11.99 7.07
N THR A 211 13.51 12.17 8.20
CA THR A 211 12.06 11.96 8.32
C THR A 211 11.30 13.15 7.77
N ARG A 212 10.26 12.88 7.02
CA ARG A 212 9.41 13.84 6.32
C ARG A 212 7.95 13.46 6.48
N GLU A 213 7.07 14.45 6.32
CA GLU A 213 5.62 14.27 6.33
C GLU A 213 5.03 14.87 5.05
N ILE A 214 4.07 14.15 4.48
CA ILE A 214 3.23 14.60 3.35
C ILE A 214 1.79 14.41 3.75
N GLU A 215 0.98 15.41 3.46
CA GLU A 215 -0.47 15.33 3.51
C GLU A 215 -1.01 15.67 2.13
N ILE A 216 -1.81 14.78 1.57
CA ILE A 216 -2.53 14.94 0.30
C ILE A 216 -4.01 15.09 0.66
N SER A 217 -4.63 16.15 0.21
CA SER A 217 -6.07 16.39 0.27
C SER A 217 -6.55 16.86 -1.09
N ASP A 218 -7.84 16.71 -1.37
CA ASP A 218 -8.48 17.24 -2.58
C ASP A 218 -8.35 18.77 -2.70
#